data_883a0b9488ac68a8f691fdd31ca9f43b
#
_entry.id   883a0b9488ac68a8f691fdd31ca9f43b
#
_cell.length_a   1.000
_cell.length_b   1.000
_cell.length_c   1.000
_cell.angle_alpha   90.00
_cell.angle_beta   90.00
_cell.angle_gamma   90.00
#
_symmetry.space_group_name_H-M   'P 1'
#
loop_
_entity.id
_entity.type
_entity.pdbx_description
1 polymer ?
#
loop_
_entity_poly.entity_id
_entity_poly.type
_entity_poly.pdbx_seq_one_letter_code
_entity_poly.pdbx_strand_id
1 'polypeptide(L)'
;IVTDEQHRFGVRQREALAGKGQIPHILVMSATPIPRTLAIILYGDLDISVIDELPANRLPIKNCVVDTSYRPTAYRFMQKQVAEGRQCYVICPMVEESEAMDAENVLDYAQLLQSEMGDKIRIAALHGRMKQAEKDEIMGAFAKNEIQVLVSTTVIEVGINVPNATVIMVENAERFGLAQLHQLRGRV
;
A
#
# COMPACT_ATOMS: atom_id res chain seq x y z
N ILE A 1 5.30 -4.62 -25.08
CA ILE A 1 4.24 -4.55 -24.06
C ILE A 1 4.90 -4.66 -22.70
N VAL A 2 4.62 -3.75 -21.79
CA VAL A 2 5.09 -3.79 -20.39
C VAL A 2 3.87 -3.98 -19.50
N THR A 3 3.91 -5.02 -18.65
CA THR A 3 2.84 -5.35 -17.70
C THR A 3 3.44 -5.38 -16.31
N ASP A 4 3.00 -4.46 -15.45
CA ASP A 4 3.36 -4.44 -14.05
C ASP A 4 2.26 -5.12 -13.21
N GLU A 5 2.65 -5.78 -12.10
CA GLU A 5 1.74 -6.49 -11.20
C GLU A 5 0.79 -7.46 -11.96
N GLN A 6 1.37 -8.33 -12.77
CA GLN A 6 0.63 -9.20 -13.69
C GLN A 6 -0.51 -10.01 -13.03
N HIS A 7 -0.39 -10.35 -11.75
CA HIS A 7 -1.41 -11.08 -11.01
C HIS A 7 -2.76 -10.34 -10.94
N ARG A 8 -2.79 -9.02 -11.19
CA ARG A 8 -4.00 -8.17 -11.26
C ARG A 8 -4.76 -8.31 -12.58
N PHE A 9 -4.12 -8.89 -13.61
CA PHE A 9 -4.73 -9.05 -14.91
C PHE A 9 -5.32 -10.44 -15.06
N GLY A 10 -6.60 -10.51 -15.44
CA GLY A 10 -7.27 -11.76 -15.80
C GLY A 10 -6.66 -12.39 -17.07
N VAL A 11 -6.84 -13.70 -17.24
CA VAL A 11 -6.30 -14.45 -18.38
C VAL A 11 -6.70 -13.81 -19.73
N ARG A 12 -7.97 -13.43 -19.89
CA ARG A 12 -8.48 -12.79 -21.11
C ARG A 12 -7.84 -11.43 -21.41
N GLN A 13 -7.50 -10.65 -20.39
CA GLN A 13 -6.83 -9.37 -20.56
C GLN A 13 -5.39 -9.55 -21.04
N ARG A 14 -4.70 -10.57 -20.52
CA ARG A 14 -3.34 -10.95 -20.94
C ARG A 14 -3.31 -11.43 -22.39
N GLU A 15 -4.23 -12.28 -22.78
CA GLU A 15 -4.39 -12.77 -24.16
C GLU A 15 -4.70 -11.61 -25.11
N ALA A 16 -5.58 -10.70 -24.74
CA ALA A 16 -5.91 -9.52 -25.55
C ALA A 16 -4.72 -8.57 -25.73
N LEU A 17 -3.81 -8.48 -24.73
CA LEU A 17 -2.58 -7.71 -24.83
C LEU A 17 -1.57 -8.41 -25.73
N ALA A 18 -1.40 -9.71 -25.59
CA ALA A 18 -0.50 -10.52 -26.42
C ALA A 18 -0.93 -10.55 -27.91
N GLY A 19 -2.22 -10.45 -28.19
CA GLY A 19 -2.79 -10.39 -29.55
C GLY A 19 -2.65 -9.03 -30.25
N LYS A 20 -2.11 -7.99 -29.58
CA LYS A 20 -1.88 -6.68 -30.18
C LYS A 20 -0.53 -6.64 -30.92
N GLY A 21 -0.59 -6.83 -32.23
CA GLY A 21 0.60 -6.72 -33.11
C GLY A 21 1.17 -8.06 -33.56
N GLN A 22 2.13 -7.99 -34.47
CA GLN A 22 2.90 -9.17 -34.91
C GLN A 22 4.07 -9.38 -33.97
N ILE A 23 4.02 -10.43 -33.13
CA ILE A 23 5.10 -10.85 -32.20
C ILE A 23 5.58 -9.69 -31.30
N PRO A 24 4.76 -9.24 -30.34
CA PRO A 24 5.18 -8.15 -29.47
C PRO A 24 6.27 -8.63 -28.48
N HIS A 25 7.26 -7.78 -28.22
CA HIS A 25 8.11 -7.98 -27.05
C HIS A 25 7.30 -7.73 -25.78
N ILE A 26 7.35 -8.66 -24.83
CA ILE A 26 6.56 -8.62 -23.58
C ILE A 26 7.52 -8.60 -22.39
N LEU A 27 7.41 -7.57 -21.57
CA LEU A 27 8.06 -7.46 -20.27
C LEU A 27 6.98 -7.58 -19.17
N VAL A 28 7.14 -8.57 -18.32
CA VAL A 28 6.26 -8.79 -17.16
C VAL A 28 7.05 -8.48 -15.89
N MET A 29 6.50 -7.63 -15.05
CA MET A 29 7.10 -7.24 -13.78
C MET A 29 6.21 -7.63 -12.62
N SER A 30 6.81 -7.99 -11.48
CA SER A 30 6.10 -8.23 -10.22
C SER A 30 7.01 -7.87 -9.06
N ALA A 31 6.48 -7.14 -8.08
CA ALA A 31 7.17 -6.84 -6.83
C ALA A 31 7.05 -7.98 -5.80
N THR A 32 6.19 -8.97 -6.05
CA THR A 32 6.10 -10.14 -5.16
C THR A 32 7.22 -11.13 -5.44
N PRO A 33 7.94 -11.61 -4.41
CA PRO A 33 8.98 -12.61 -4.60
C PRO A 33 8.35 -13.94 -5.08
N ILE A 34 8.51 -14.24 -6.36
CA ILE A 34 8.08 -15.51 -6.94
C ILE A 34 9.30 -16.42 -6.98
N PRO A 35 9.27 -17.61 -6.33
CA PRO A 35 10.36 -18.56 -6.44
C PRO A 35 10.69 -18.86 -7.91
N ARG A 36 11.98 -18.90 -8.26
CA ARG A 36 12.43 -19.09 -9.64
C ARG A 36 11.82 -20.33 -10.31
N THR A 37 11.68 -21.41 -9.56
CA THR A 37 11.03 -22.64 -10.02
C THR A 37 9.56 -22.43 -10.38
N LEU A 38 8.83 -21.66 -9.56
CA LEU A 38 7.43 -21.35 -9.83
C LEU A 38 7.29 -20.40 -11.02
N ALA A 39 8.20 -19.45 -11.16
CA ALA A 39 8.23 -18.55 -12.31
C ALA A 39 8.45 -19.31 -13.62
N ILE A 40 9.37 -20.28 -13.65
CA ILE A 40 9.59 -21.15 -14.82
C ILE A 40 8.33 -21.98 -15.15
N ILE A 41 7.65 -22.51 -14.13
CA ILE A 41 6.41 -23.28 -14.34
C ILE A 41 5.27 -22.43 -14.90
N LEU A 42 5.14 -21.18 -14.40
CA LEU A 42 4.06 -20.27 -14.78
C LEU A 42 4.29 -19.56 -16.12
N TYR A 43 5.55 -19.35 -16.48
CA TYR A 43 5.93 -18.48 -17.59
C TYR A 43 6.88 -19.13 -18.58
N GLY A 44 7.07 -20.45 -18.50
CA GLY A 44 7.87 -21.39 -19.29
C GLY A 44 8.81 -20.87 -20.39
N ASP A 45 8.31 -19.98 -21.22
CA ASP A 45 9.02 -19.47 -22.42
C ASP A 45 9.60 -18.05 -22.20
N LEU A 46 9.59 -17.51 -20.98
CA LEU A 46 10.13 -16.18 -20.68
C LEU A 46 11.49 -16.26 -19.98
N ASP A 47 12.40 -15.40 -20.39
CA ASP A 47 13.65 -15.17 -19.66
C ASP A 47 13.37 -14.46 -18.34
N ILE A 48 14.03 -14.90 -17.26
CA ILE A 48 13.83 -14.36 -15.93
C ILE A 48 15.02 -13.50 -15.52
N SER A 49 14.74 -12.21 -15.23
CA SER A 49 15.68 -11.29 -14.62
C SER A 49 15.24 -10.96 -13.19
N VAL A 50 16.17 -11.02 -12.25
CA VAL A 50 15.91 -10.72 -10.84
C VAL A 50 16.65 -9.44 -10.46
N ILE A 51 15.92 -8.50 -9.84
CA ILE A 51 16.51 -7.31 -9.23
C ILE A 51 16.65 -7.62 -7.74
N ASP A 52 17.86 -7.85 -7.27
CA ASP A 52 18.20 -8.24 -5.90
C ASP A 52 18.91 -7.13 -5.11
N GLU A 53 19.17 -5.99 -5.75
CA GLU A 53 19.78 -4.83 -5.12
C GLU A 53 18.72 -3.78 -4.73
N LEU A 54 18.94 -3.15 -3.58
CA LEU A 54 18.13 -2.01 -3.15
C LEU A 54 18.68 -0.72 -3.76
N PRO A 55 17.82 0.29 -4.05
CA PRO A 55 18.29 1.61 -4.44
C PRO A 55 19.29 2.18 -3.42
N ALA A 56 20.35 2.81 -3.89
CA ALA A 56 21.49 3.25 -3.08
C ALA A 56 21.12 4.18 -1.89
N ASN A 57 19.99 4.88 -1.97
CA ASN A 57 19.55 5.84 -0.94
C ASN A 57 18.41 5.31 -0.06
N ARG A 58 18.07 4.03 -0.14
CA ARG A 58 16.98 3.48 0.65
C ARG A 58 17.47 3.13 2.05
N LEU A 59 16.84 3.75 3.05
CA LEU A 59 17.14 3.48 4.46
C LEU A 59 16.53 2.13 4.89
N PRO A 60 17.17 1.41 5.82
CA PRO A 60 16.64 0.16 6.34
C PRO A 60 15.36 0.41 7.13
N ILE A 61 14.32 -0.39 6.83
CA ILE A 61 13.03 -0.30 7.50
C ILE A 61 13.08 -1.09 8.80
N LYS A 62 12.71 -0.44 9.90
CA LYS A 62 12.55 -1.09 11.21
C LYS A 62 11.14 -1.65 11.33
N ASN A 63 11.03 -2.95 11.60
CA ASN A 63 9.74 -3.61 11.78
C ASN A 63 9.52 -3.92 13.26
N CYS A 64 8.26 -3.77 13.72
CA CYS A 64 7.83 -4.11 15.05
C CYS A 64 6.47 -4.83 14.96
N VAL A 65 6.34 -5.98 15.59
CA VAL A 65 5.07 -6.71 15.72
C VAL A 65 4.65 -6.63 17.17
N VAL A 66 3.46 -6.09 17.41
CA VAL A 66 2.96 -5.77 18.75
C VAL A 66 1.48 -6.10 18.86
N ASP A 67 0.96 -6.21 20.04
CA ASP A 67 -0.47 -6.35 20.31
C ASP A 67 -1.16 -4.97 20.48
N THR A 68 -2.47 -4.99 20.66
CA THR A 68 -3.31 -3.79 20.76
C THR A 68 -2.99 -2.93 21.98
N SER A 69 -2.35 -3.46 23.02
CA SER A 69 -1.93 -2.71 24.22
C SER A 69 -0.83 -1.69 23.89
N TYR A 70 -0.14 -1.90 22.79
CA TYR A 70 0.92 -1.01 22.33
C TYR A 70 0.42 0.23 21.58
N ARG A 71 -0.87 0.28 21.19
CA ARG A 71 -1.46 1.40 20.43
C ARG A 71 -1.13 2.80 20.98
N PRO A 72 -1.23 3.06 22.29
CA PRO A 72 -0.89 4.39 22.82
C PRO A 72 0.58 4.78 22.56
N THR A 73 1.47 3.79 22.56
CA THR A 73 2.89 4.02 22.25
C THR A 73 3.12 4.27 20.77
N ALA A 74 2.42 3.51 19.90
CA ALA A 74 2.44 3.71 18.46
C ALA A 74 1.93 5.10 18.07
N TYR A 75 0.81 5.56 18.67
CA TYR A 75 0.25 6.88 18.40
C TYR A 75 1.21 8.00 18.83
N ARG A 76 1.84 7.90 20.00
CA ARG A 76 2.87 8.86 20.43
C ARG A 76 4.08 8.88 19.49
N PHE A 77 4.49 7.72 18.97
CA PHE A 77 5.54 7.65 17.97
C PHE A 77 5.15 8.35 16.68
N MET A 78 3.93 8.10 16.18
CA MET A 78 3.40 8.79 14.99
C MET A 78 3.31 10.31 15.20
N GLN A 79 2.80 10.76 16.36
CA GLN A 79 2.77 12.20 16.71
C GLN A 79 4.17 12.82 16.66
N LYS A 80 5.18 12.12 17.19
CA LYS A 80 6.57 12.57 17.13
C LYS A 80 7.06 12.68 15.69
N GLN A 81 6.78 11.68 14.85
CA GLN A 81 7.18 11.69 13.45
C GLN A 81 6.49 12.83 12.68
N VAL A 82 5.21 13.07 12.94
CA VAL A 82 4.47 14.19 12.36
C VAL A 82 5.05 15.54 12.82
N ALA A 83 5.43 15.67 14.10
CA ALA A 83 6.09 16.88 14.61
C ALA A 83 7.47 17.14 13.97
N GLU A 84 8.14 16.09 13.49
CA GLU A 84 9.36 16.15 12.69
C GLU A 84 9.08 16.45 11.19
N GLY A 85 7.83 16.70 10.82
CA GLY A 85 7.40 17.02 9.45
C GLY A 85 7.15 15.81 8.57
N ARG A 86 7.17 14.57 9.12
CA ARG A 86 6.94 13.32 8.38
C ARG A 86 5.47 12.96 8.33
N GLN A 87 5.15 11.97 7.51
CA GLN A 87 3.78 11.48 7.32
C GLN A 87 3.67 9.99 7.63
N CYS A 88 2.45 9.56 7.93
CA CYS A 88 2.16 8.20 8.35
C CYS A 88 1.00 7.60 7.55
N TYR A 89 1.12 6.32 7.24
CA TYR A 89 0.02 5.49 6.78
C TYR A 89 -0.53 4.65 7.94
N VAL A 90 -1.84 4.47 7.95
CA VAL A 90 -2.52 3.49 8.81
C VAL A 90 -3.40 2.61 7.91
N ILE A 91 -3.11 1.33 7.90
CA ILE A 91 -3.82 0.38 7.06
C ILE A 91 -4.71 -0.48 7.93
N CYS A 92 -6.01 -0.45 7.65
CA CYS A 92 -7.02 -1.30 8.26
C CYS A 92 -7.31 -2.49 7.33
N PRO A 93 -7.57 -3.70 7.84
CA PRO A 93 -7.95 -4.82 7.01
C PRO A 93 -9.32 -4.59 6.36
N MET A 94 -9.53 -5.14 5.18
CA MET A 94 -10.87 -5.25 4.61
C MET A 94 -11.65 -6.31 5.39
N VAL A 95 -12.93 -6.02 5.62
CA VAL A 95 -13.89 -6.98 6.16
C VAL A 95 -14.63 -7.57 4.96
N GLU A 96 -14.49 -8.87 4.71
CA GLU A 96 -14.99 -9.54 3.49
C GLU A 96 -16.51 -9.40 3.24
N GLU A 97 -17.27 -8.90 4.21
CA GLU A 97 -18.74 -8.90 4.15
C GLU A 97 -19.36 -7.74 3.38
N SER A 98 -18.75 -6.57 3.32
CA SER A 98 -19.19 -5.48 2.42
C SER A 98 -18.22 -4.28 2.39
N GLU A 99 -18.09 -3.65 1.21
CA GLU A 99 -17.38 -2.37 1.05
C GLU A 99 -17.96 -1.22 1.91
N ALA A 100 -19.23 -1.37 2.35
CA ALA A 100 -19.87 -0.41 3.22
C ALA A 100 -19.30 -0.47 4.64
N MET A 101 -19.13 -1.66 5.19
CA MET A 101 -18.53 -1.87 6.51
C MET A 101 -17.05 -1.46 6.52
N ASP A 102 -16.34 -1.71 5.45
CA ASP A 102 -14.94 -1.28 5.30
C ASP A 102 -14.82 0.25 5.35
N ALA A 103 -15.71 0.95 4.67
CA ALA A 103 -15.74 2.40 4.68
C ALA A 103 -16.05 2.96 6.08
N GLU A 104 -17.01 2.39 6.78
CA GLU A 104 -17.37 2.77 8.17
C GLU A 104 -16.19 2.50 9.11
N ASN A 105 -15.57 1.33 9.05
CA ASN A 105 -14.42 0.98 9.88
C ASN A 105 -13.23 1.95 9.71
N VAL A 106 -12.94 2.38 8.48
CA VAL A 106 -11.87 3.34 8.21
C VAL A 106 -12.22 4.72 8.73
N LEU A 107 -13.47 5.15 8.57
CA LEU A 107 -13.95 6.45 9.07
C LEU A 107 -13.93 6.49 10.60
N ASP A 108 -14.45 5.46 11.25
CA ASP A 108 -14.46 5.34 12.72
C ASP A 108 -13.03 5.32 13.27
N TYR A 109 -12.13 4.58 12.60
CA TYR A 109 -10.74 4.55 13.01
C TYR A 109 -10.04 5.90 12.81
N ALA A 110 -10.32 6.61 11.74
CA ALA A 110 -9.78 7.94 11.51
C ALA A 110 -10.27 8.95 12.57
N GLN A 111 -11.55 8.86 12.98
CA GLN A 111 -12.10 9.67 14.07
C GLN A 111 -11.45 9.33 15.42
N LEU A 112 -11.28 8.04 15.72
CA LEU A 112 -10.55 7.61 16.91
C LEU A 112 -9.14 8.19 16.94
N LEU A 113 -8.39 8.06 15.85
CA LEU A 113 -7.04 8.62 15.74
C LEU A 113 -7.04 10.13 15.88
N GLN A 114 -8.04 10.84 15.33
CA GLN A 114 -8.15 12.29 15.47
C GLN A 114 -8.31 12.69 16.94
N SER A 115 -9.13 11.95 17.71
CA SER A 115 -9.31 12.19 19.15
C SER A 115 -8.04 11.91 19.96
N GLU A 116 -7.26 10.90 19.59
CA GLU A 116 -6.03 10.50 20.28
C GLU A 116 -4.84 11.37 19.92
N MET A 117 -4.76 11.83 18.67
CA MET A 117 -3.60 12.57 18.16
C MET A 117 -3.76 14.10 18.27
N GLY A 118 -5.01 14.57 18.48
CA GLY A 118 -5.34 16.00 18.63
C GLY A 118 -5.53 16.75 17.31
N ASP A 119 -6.12 17.94 17.39
CA ASP A 119 -6.60 18.72 16.24
C ASP A 119 -5.50 19.32 15.37
N LYS A 120 -4.26 19.33 15.84
CA LYS A 120 -3.11 19.87 15.07
C LYS A 120 -2.65 18.94 13.95
N ILE A 121 -3.02 17.67 14.00
CA ILE A 121 -2.66 16.66 13.01
C ILE A 121 -3.87 16.41 12.11
N ARG A 122 -3.72 16.67 10.82
CA ARG A 122 -4.79 16.41 9.85
C ARG A 122 -4.75 14.95 9.44
N ILE A 123 -5.83 14.24 9.73
CA ILE A 123 -6.04 12.84 9.41
C ILE A 123 -7.11 12.74 8.33
N ALA A 124 -6.87 11.96 7.31
CA ALA A 124 -7.86 11.67 6.28
C ALA A 124 -8.10 10.17 6.16
N ALA A 125 -9.31 9.82 5.80
CA ALA A 125 -9.73 8.45 5.49
C ALA A 125 -9.79 8.25 3.98
N LEU A 126 -9.36 7.08 3.49
CA LEU A 126 -9.44 6.71 2.09
C LEU A 126 -9.96 5.28 1.97
N HIS A 127 -11.08 5.10 1.27
CA HIS A 127 -11.74 3.79 1.15
C HIS A 127 -12.33 3.54 -0.24
N GLY A 128 -12.68 2.28 -0.53
CA GLY A 128 -13.11 1.82 -1.85
C GLY A 128 -14.31 2.56 -2.43
N ARG A 129 -15.28 2.95 -1.59
CA ARG A 129 -16.54 3.61 -2.00
C ARG A 129 -16.38 5.07 -2.44
N MET A 130 -15.25 5.70 -2.18
CA MET A 130 -15.01 7.07 -2.63
C MET A 130 -14.92 7.12 -4.15
N LYS A 131 -15.41 8.23 -4.73
CA LYS A 131 -15.22 8.54 -6.14
C LYS A 131 -13.74 8.77 -6.43
N GLN A 132 -13.31 8.48 -7.64
CA GLN A 132 -11.90 8.63 -8.02
C GLN A 132 -11.40 10.06 -7.80
N ALA A 133 -12.20 11.06 -8.12
CA ALA A 133 -11.84 12.47 -7.91
C ALA A 133 -11.56 12.80 -6.44
N GLU A 134 -12.37 12.25 -5.51
CA GLU A 134 -12.17 12.45 -4.07
C GLU A 134 -10.87 11.75 -3.59
N LYS A 135 -10.60 10.54 -4.10
CA LYS A 135 -9.36 9.82 -3.82
C LYS A 135 -8.14 10.61 -4.30
N ASP A 136 -8.21 11.14 -5.52
CA ASP A 136 -7.13 11.92 -6.12
C ASP A 136 -6.88 13.23 -5.35
N GLU A 137 -7.94 13.89 -4.88
CA GLU A 137 -7.85 15.08 -4.04
C GLU A 137 -7.15 14.79 -2.70
N ILE A 138 -7.59 13.75 -1.98
CA ILE A 138 -6.99 13.33 -0.70
C ILE A 138 -5.52 12.95 -0.91
N MET A 139 -5.22 12.18 -1.94
CA MET A 139 -3.85 11.78 -2.24
C MET A 139 -2.98 12.96 -2.64
N GLY A 140 -3.53 13.90 -3.39
CA GLY A 140 -2.86 15.16 -3.73
C GLY A 140 -2.52 16.01 -2.51
N ALA A 141 -3.46 16.14 -1.56
CA ALA A 141 -3.27 16.84 -0.30
C ALA A 141 -2.25 16.09 0.60
N PHE A 142 -2.29 14.77 0.61
CA PHE A 142 -1.31 13.96 1.34
C PHE A 142 0.11 14.12 0.73
N ALA A 143 0.25 14.08 -0.58
CA ALA A 143 1.54 14.29 -1.25
C ALA A 143 2.15 15.67 -0.98
N LYS A 144 1.31 16.69 -0.77
CA LYS A 144 1.72 18.06 -0.41
C LYS A 144 1.95 18.27 1.10
N ASN A 145 1.84 17.23 1.92
CA ASN A 145 1.90 17.28 3.38
C ASN A 145 0.82 18.18 4.02
N GLU A 146 -0.29 18.38 3.34
CA GLU A 146 -1.48 19.04 3.91
C GLU A 146 -2.26 18.09 4.84
N ILE A 147 -2.11 16.78 4.65
CA ILE A 147 -2.59 15.69 5.49
C ILE A 147 -1.37 14.95 6.02
N GLN A 148 -1.30 14.70 7.33
CA GLN A 148 -0.16 14.05 7.96
C GLN A 148 -0.36 12.56 8.19
N VAL A 149 -1.62 12.12 8.36
CA VAL A 149 -1.95 10.70 8.56
C VAL A 149 -3.03 10.28 7.58
N LEU A 150 -2.76 9.23 6.84
CA LEU A 150 -3.73 8.65 5.91
C LEU A 150 -4.17 7.27 6.38
N VAL A 151 -5.45 7.13 6.70
CA VAL A 151 -6.07 5.86 7.11
C VAL A 151 -6.75 5.23 5.88
N SER A 152 -6.44 3.97 5.58
CA SER A 152 -6.99 3.29 4.40
C SER A 152 -7.26 1.81 4.65
N THR A 153 -8.22 1.21 3.90
CA THR A 153 -8.53 -0.23 4.00
C THR A 153 -7.52 -1.11 3.32
N THR A 154 -7.19 -0.84 2.12
CA THR A 154 -6.21 -1.61 1.37
C THR A 154 -5.33 -0.72 0.57
N VAL A 155 -4.18 -1.32 0.40
CA VAL A 155 -3.20 -0.92 -0.55
C VAL A 155 -3.63 0.35 -1.26
N ILE A 156 -2.98 1.38 -0.89
CA ILE A 156 -2.90 2.57 -1.69
C ILE A 156 -2.46 2.09 -3.08
N GLU A 157 -3.43 1.65 -3.86
CA GLU A 157 -3.26 1.25 -5.27
C GLU A 157 -2.88 2.45 -6.13
N VAL A 158 -2.85 3.62 -5.52
CA VAL A 158 -2.49 4.85 -6.16
C VAL A 158 -0.97 4.89 -6.26
N GLY A 159 -0.46 4.83 -7.48
CA GLY A 159 0.97 4.88 -7.81
C GLY A 159 1.68 6.19 -7.42
N ILE A 160 1.15 6.92 -6.44
CA ILE A 160 1.77 8.13 -5.91
C ILE A 160 2.80 7.71 -4.86
N ASN A 161 4.05 7.94 -5.19
CA ASN A 161 5.15 7.82 -4.24
C ASN A 161 5.16 9.06 -3.34
N VAL A 162 5.05 8.85 -2.02
CA VAL A 162 5.16 9.92 -1.02
C VAL A 162 6.39 9.65 -0.16
N PRO A 163 7.57 10.15 -0.57
CA PRO A 163 8.83 9.86 0.13
C PRO A 163 8.86 10.35 1.58
N ASN A 164 8.00 11.31 1.92
CA ASN A 164 7.88 11.87 3.26
C ASN A 164 7.06 10.97 4.21
N ALA A 165 6.32 9.99 3.69
CA ALA A 165 5.61 8.99 4.48
C ALA A 165 6.58 7.90 4.92
N THR A 166 7.06 7.98 6.15
CA THR A 166 8.14 7.13 6.69
C THR A 166 7.66 6.14 7.74
N VAL A 167 6.37 6.16 8.05
CA VAL A 167 5.74 5.24 9.02
C VAL A 167 4.53 4.59 8.38
N ILE A 168 4.42 3.28 8.55
CA ILE A 168 3.22 2.53 8.22
C ILE A 168 2.82 1.69 9.42
N MET A 169 1.59 1.85 9.89
CA MET A 169 0.96 1.02 10.89
C MET A 169 -0.09 0.14 10.22
N VAL A 170 -0.03 -1.15 10.47
CA VAL A 170 -0.98 -2.12 9.93
C VAL A 170 -1.78 -2.70 11.09
N GLU A 171 -3.06 -2.42 11.12
CA GLU A 171 -3.99 -2.98 12.10
C GLU A 171 -4.39 -4.41 11.70
N ASN A 172 -4.52 -5.28 12.68
CA ASN A 172 -4.89 -6.67 12.49
C ASN A 172 -4.06 -7.34 11.38
N ALA A 173 -2.75 -7.22 11.49
CA ALA A 173 -1.80 -7.66 10.45
C ALA A 173 -1.94 -9.16 10.10
N GLU A 174 -2.50 -9.97 11.01
CA GLU A 174 -2.82 -11.39 10.80
C GLU A 174 -3.85 -11.64 9.69
N ARG A 175 -4.62 -10.62 9.30
CA ARG A 175 -5.59 -10.69 8.19
C ARG A 175 -4.98 -10.43 6.82
N PHE A 176 -3.73 -10.01 6.76
CA PHE A 176 -3.03 -9.73 5.51
C PHE A 176 -2.14 -10.90 5.10
N GLY A 177 -2.11 -11.20 3.82
CA GLY A 177 -1.14 -12.13 3.27
C GLY A 177 0.29 -11.57 3.36
N LEU A 178 1.29 -12.44 3.49
CA LEU A 178 2.71 -12.03 3.56
C LEU A 178 3.15 -11.16 2.39
N ALA A 179 2.68 -11.46 1.17
CA ALA A 179 2.96 -10.67 -0.03
C ALA A 179 2.41 -9.24 0.10
N GLN A 180 1.19 -9.08 0.64
CA GLN A 180 0.59 -7.78 0.89
C GLN A 180 1.38 -6.98 1.93
N LEU A 181 1.75 -7.61 3.05
CA LEU A 181 2.58 -6.97 4.08
C LEU A 181 3.93 -6.53 3.52
N HIS A 182 4.52 -7.34 2.64
CA HIS A 182 5.77 -7.01 1.98
C HIS A 182 5.60 -5.77 1.05
N GLN A 183 4.53 -5.71 0.29
CA GLN A 183 4.21 -4.55 -0.56
C GLN A 183 3.95 -3.29 0.27
N LEU A 184 3.18 -3.41 1.36
CA LEU A 184 2.92 -2.30 2.30
C LEU A 184 4.22 -1.76 2.89
N ARG A 185 5.11 -2.65 3.36
CA ARG A 185 6.43 -2.26 3.86
C ARG A 185 7.24 -1.48 2.83
N GLY A 186 7.08 -1.79 1.56
CA GLY A 186 7.77 -1.10 0.46
C GLY A 186 7.31 0.34 0.20
N ARG A 187 6.26 0.79 0.88
CA ARG A 187 5.70 2.15 0.71
C ARG A 187 6.34 3.22 1.61
N VAL A 188 7.14 2.80 2.56
CA VAL A 188 7.88 3.66 3.50
C VAL A 188 9.37 3.39 3.44
#